data_b857308820a122948ac6c1c95f6a7a1c
#
_entry.id   b857308820a122948ac6c1c95f6a7a1c
#
_cell.length_a   1.000
_cell.length_b   1.000
_cell.length_c   1.000
_cell.angle_alpha   90.00
_cell.angle_beta   90.00
_cell.angle_gamma   90.00
#
_symmetry.space_group_name_H-M   'P 1'
#
loop_
_entity.id
_entity.type
_entity.pdbx_description
1 polymer ?
#
loop_
_entity_poly.entity_id
_entity_poly.type
_entity_poly.pdbx_seq_one_letter_code
_entity_poly.pdbx_strand_id
1 'polypeptide(L)'
;MPQIGADLVVNALVDAGISNVFSLSGNQILPIYNALIGQDIRLIHTRHEAAAVHMADAWGRSTEQPGIALVPAGPGHANTISALYVARMAESPVVLLSGHCPAAQVGQGAFQEIDQVAAAAPVVKASWCVDHPDQMASDVTTAMAIATTGRPGPVHLSLPIDILEAEIIDRRQEPGYHVLSVAHDMPNTIANLLLGHLREAERPIIIAGPAMGRPSRFGALAELASHLHVPVLSMESPRGTNDPALRYAPAYLSEADLVLLIGKKLDHALNFGKPPIFNTACDFIQIDAEPQTPLEGNRTVMNIHADPASCIRHLTKAVLAQSWPMTTWLGEVKEANRKTPKKWISIRQGAKQPIHPLYICDALQPHLLAGGILISDGGEFGQWAQAALEAPIRLINGPAGAIGGAIPAALAAKLVYPNHPVFVMVGDGAFGYHAMEMDTALRYNIPVIVIVGNDARWNAEYQLQCKQYGLDRTYESELRRTRYDQVVSGLGGYGELVEHPDTLTPALERAIASGLPACINVSIEGAAAPVFN
;
A
#
# COMPACT_ATOMS: atom_id res chain seq x y z
N MET A 1 -26.19 29.02 13.39
CA MET A 1 -25.87 29.45 12.02
C MET A 1 -26.67 28.56 11.08
N PRO A 2 -27.11 29.03 9.92
CA PRO A 2 -27.71 28.15 8.94
C PRO A 2 -26.74 27.04 8.57
N GLN A 3 -27.24 25.85 8.20
CA GLN A 3 -26.45 24.75 7.74
C GLN A 3 -25.93 25.03 6.32
N ILE A 4 -24.67 24.75 6.04
CA ILE A 4 -24.03 24.98 4.73
C ILE A 4 -23.54 23.65 4.12
N GLY A 5 -23.14 23.67 2.84
CA GLY A 5 -22.65 22.49 2.14
C GLY A 5 -21.49 21.78 2.86
N ALA A 6 -20.59 22.53 3.48
CA ALA A 6 -19.48 21.97 4.26
C ALA A 6 -19.94 21.15 5.48
N ASP A 7 -21.05 21.55 6.13
CA ASP A 7 -21.62 20.79 7.25
C ASP A 7 -22.13 19.42 6.76
N LEU A 8 -22.69 19.35 5.55
CA LEU A 8 -23.15 18.10 4.97
C LEU A 8 -21.98 17.14 4.64
N VAL A 9 -20.84 17.66 4.17
CA VAL A 9 -19.62 16.86 3.99
C VAL A 9 -19.21 16.23 5.33
N VAL A 10 -19.13 17.06 6.39
CA VAL A 10 -18.67 16.59 7.70
C VAL A 10 -19.69 15.63 8.33
N ASN A 11 -20.99 15.89 8.21
CA ASN A 11 -22.03 14.98 8.69
C ASN A 11 -21.92 13.60 8.02
N ALA A 12 -21.70 13.55 6.70
CA ALA A 12 -21.53 12.28 5.99
C ALA A 12 -20.29 11.50 6.49
N LEU A 13 -19.20 12.19 6.85
CA LEU A 13 -18.02 11.56 7.45
C LEU A 13 -18.31 11.04 8.87
N VAL A 14 -19.02 11.80 9.69
CA VAL A 14 -19.44 11.40 11.04
C VAL A 14 -20.36 10.17 10.98
N ASP A 15 -21.38 10.21 10.12
CA ASP A 15 -22.36 9.13 9.95
C ASP A 15 -21.68 7.83 9.46
N ALA A 16 -20.61 7.96 8.67
CA ALA A 16 -19.78 6.83 8.22
C ALA A 16 -18.78 6.34 9.29
N GLY A 17 -18.72 6.96 10.47
CA GLY A 17 -17.78 6.59 11.52
C GLY A 17 -16.31 6.91 11.22
N ILE A 18 -16.06 7.90 10.36
CA ILE A 18 -14.70 8.34 10.05
C ILE A 18 -14.11 9.06 11.28
N SER A 19 -12.98 8.56 11.76
CA SER A 19 -12.30 9.10 12.94
C SER A 19 -11.10 9.99 12.62
N ASN A 20 -10.56 9.91 11.40
CA ASN A 20 -9.38 10.67 10.99
C ASN A 20 -9.55 11.22 9.57
N VAL A 21 -9.13 12.48 9.38
CA VAL A 21 -8.98 13.14 8.08
C VAL A 21 -7.54 13.61 7.96
N PHE A 22 -6.86 13.23 6.89
CA PHE A 22 -5.48 13.63 6.59
C PHE A 22 -5.51 14.81 5.63
N SER A 23 -4.84 15.91 5.97
CA SER A 23 -5.08 17.15 5.23
C SER A 23 -3.86 18.06 5.16
N LEU A 24 -3.83 18.91 4.14
CA LEU A 24 -3.05 20.14 4.13
C LEU A 24 -4.02 21.30 3.83
N SER A 25 -3.97 22.36 4.65
CA SER A 25 -4.93 23.45 4.57
C SER A 25 -4.76 24.34 3.35
N GLY A 26 -5.87 24.94 2.91
CA GLY A 26 -5.92 26.00 1.91
C GLY A 26 -7.31 26.65 1.91
N ASN A 27 -7.42 27.84 1.31
CA ASN A 27 -8.63 28.66 1.45
C ASN A 27 -9.91 27.95 0.98
N GLN A 28 -9.87 27.16 -0.09
CA GLN A 28 -11.07 26.54 -0.66
C GLN A 28 -11.68 25.44 0.24
N ILE A 29 -10.96 24.94 1.24
CA ILE A 29 -11.44 23.90 2.16
C ILE A 29 -11.61 24.39 3.61
N LEU A 30 -11.40 25.69 3.88
CA LEU A 30 -11.60 26.24 5.22
C LEU A 30 -13.04 26.07 5.75
N PRO A 31 -14.10 26.11 4.94
CA PRO A 31 -15.44 25.80 5.42
C PRO A 31 -15.55 24.41 6.05
N ILE A 32 -14.88 23.38 5.48
CA ILE A 32 -14.85 22.04 6.05
C ILE A 32 -14.04 22.01 7.36
N TYR A 33 -12.91 22.74 7.44
CA TYR A 33 -12.15 22.88 8.69
C TYR A 33 -13.00 23.48 9.81
N ASN A 34 -13.81 24.52 9.48
CA ASN A 34 -14.72 25.12 10.43
C ASN A 34 -15.82 24.14 10.86
N ALA A 35 -16.40 23.39 9.93
CA ALA A 35 -17.44 22.40 10.22
C ALA A 35 -16.93 21.21 11.06
N LEU A 36 -15.64 20.89 11.01
CA LEU A 36 -15.01 19.85 11.83
C LEU A 36 -14.83 20.26 13.31
N ILE A 37 -14.94 21.54 13.65
CA ILE A 37 -14.78 22.01 15.03
C ILE A 37 -15.89 21.41 15.91
N GLY A 38 -15.49 20.70 16.96
CA GLY A 38 -16.44 20.08 17.90
C GLY A 38 -16.96 18.71 17.46
N GLN A 39 -16.52 18.20 16.31
CA GLN A 39 -16.81 16.83 15.87
C GLN A 39 -15.76 15.85 16.41
N ASP A 40 -16.13 14.58 16.54
CA ASP A 40 -15.24 13.51 16.96
C ASP A 40 -14.44 12.96 15.75
N ILE A 41 -13.84 13.88 14.98
CA ILE A 41 -12.96 13.60 13.85
C ILE A 41 -11.63 14.29 14.08
N ARG A 42 -10.55 13.52 14.14
CA ARG A 42 -9.19 14.04 14.27
C ARG A 42 -8.65 14.47 12.92
N LEU A 43 -8.38 15.76 12.74
CA LEU A 43 -7.70 16.26 11.56
C LEU A 43 -6.18 16.22 11.76
N ILE A 44 -5.47 15.46 10.91
CA ILE A 44 -4.02 15.36 10.89
C ILE A 44 -3.49 16.23 9.75
N HIS A 45 -2.89 17.35 10.09
CA HIS A 45 -2.36 18.29 9.11
C HIS A 45 -0.92 17.93 8.72
N THR A 46 -0.72 17.50 7.49
CA THR A 46 0.58 17.10 6.91
C THR A 46 1.41 18.29 6.43
N ARG A 47 2.63 18.04 5.98
CA ARG A 47 3.54 19.04 5.41
C ARG A 47 3.52 19.06 3.88
N HIS A 48 2.85 18.05 3.27
CA HIS A 48 2.68 17.92 1.83
C HIS A 48 1.37 17.17 1.52
N GLU A 49 0.67 17.53 0.45
CA GLU A 49 -0.62 16.93 0.08
C GLU A 49 -0.50 15.44 -0.28
N ALA A 50 0.60 15.07 -0.94
CA ALA A 50 0.86 13.65 -1.22
C ALA A 50 0.97 12.82 0.07
N ALA A 51 1.51 13.39 1.15
CA ALA A 51 1.60 12.72 2.45
C ALA A 51 0.21 12.45 3.02
N ALA A 52 -0.74 13.38 2.87
CA ALA A 52 -2.14 13.17 3.28
C ALA A 52 -2.75 11.96 2.55
N VAL A 53 -2.52 11.84 1.24
CA VAL A 53 -3.00 10.69 0.46
C VAL A 53 -2.27 9.38 0.84
N HIS A 54 -0.95 9.40 1.08
CA HIS A 54 -0.22 8.23 1.56
C HIS A 54 -0.69 7.78 2.95
N MET A 55 -1.06 8.72 3.83
CA MET A 55 -1.67 8.37 5.12
C MET A 55 -3.05 7.74 4.92
N ALA A 56 -3.88 8.29 4.04
CA ALA A 56 -5.18 7.73 3.68
C ALA A 56 -5.05 6.34 3.04
N ASP A 57 -4.06 6.13 2.16
CA ASP A 57 -3.73 4.82 1.58
C ASP A 57 -3.37 3.79 2.66
N ALA A 58 -2.45 4.13 3.56
CA ALA A 58 -2.03 3.22 4.63
C ALA A 58 -3.18 2.93 5.61
N TRP A 59 -4.03 3.93 5.90
CA TRP A 59 -5.27 3.74 6.67
C TRP A 59 -6.19 2.72 5.98
N GLY A 60 -6.48 2.93 4.69
CA GLY A 60 -7.33 2.06 3.89
C GLY A 60 -6.81 0.62 3.82
N ARG A 61 -5.49 0.45 3.65
CA ARG A 61 -4.86 -0.89 3.65
C ARG A 61 -4.90 -1.57 5.02
N SER A 62 -4.83 -0.80 6.11
CA SER A 62 -4.79 -1.36 7.46
C SER A 62 -6.17 -1.66 8.03
N THR A 63 -7.21 -0.89 7.65
CA THR A 63 -8.55 -0.97 8.24
C THR A 63 -9.61 -1.53 7.29
N GLU A 64 -9.34 -1.56 5.98
CA GLU A 64 -10.31 -1.79 4.89
C GLU A 64 -11.45 -0.77 4.83
N GLN A 65 -11.40 0.28 5.66
CA GLN A 65 -12.31 1.42 5.62
C GLN A 65 -11.71 2.53 4.75
N PRO A 66 -12.54 3.42 4.18
CA PRO A 66 -12.04 4.53 3.38
C PRO A 66 -11.08 5.42 4.18
N GLY A 67 -9.86 5.61 3.68
CA GLY A 67 -8.98 6.67 4.16
C GLY A 67 -9.37 7.99 3.51
N ILE A 68 -9.54 9.05 4.30
CA ILE A 68 -9.98 10.36 3.82
C ILE A 68 -8.81 11.33 3.76
N ALA A 69 -8.52 11.83 2.55
CA ALA A 69 -7.59 12.92 2.33
C ALA A 69 -8.34 14.19 1.89
N LEU A 70 -7.97 15.34 2.47
CA LEU A 70 -8.59 16.64 2.20
C LEU A 70 -7.49 17.64 1.82
N VAL A 71 -7.56 18.20 0.59
CA VAL A 71 -6.52 19.08 0.06
C VAL A 71 -7.12 20.32 -0.63
N PRO A 72 -6.35 21.41 -0.76
CA PRO A 72 -6.81 22.60 -1.48
C PRO A 72 -6.87 22.39 -2.99
N ALA A 73 -7.35 23.41 -3.70
CA ALA A 73 -7.50 23.42 -5.15
C ALA A 73 -6.16 23.48 -5.90
N GLY A 74 -6.22 23.23 -7.19
CA GLY A 74 -5.15 23.45 -8.17
C GLY A 74 -3.85 22.72 -7.80
N PRO A 75 -2.78 23.44 -7.40
CA PRO A 75 -1.51 22.83 -7.02
C PRO A 75 -1.65 21.79 -5.91
N GLY A 76 -2.54 22.02 -4.92
CA GLY A 76 -2.79 21.09 -3.84
C GLY A 76 -3.37 19.77 -4.34
N HIS A 77 -4.33 19.82 -5.26
CA HIS A 77 -4.83 18.62 -5.95
C HIS A 77 -3.73 17.96 -6.80
N ALA A 78 -3.02 18.74 -7.62
CA ALA A 78 -1.99 18.20 -8.53
C ALA A 78 -0.89 17.44 -7.78
N ASN A 79 -0.49 17.89 -6.58
CA ASN A 79 0.48 17.21 -5.72
C ASN A 79 0.03 15.82 -5.25
N THR A 80 -1.26 15.47 -5.37
CA THR A 80 -1.80 14.18 -4.91
C THR A 80 -1.75 13.07 -5.96
N ILE A 81 -1.59 13.39 -7.24
CA ILE A 81 -1.78 12.47 -8.37
C ILE A 81 -0.87 11.23 -8.26
N SER A 82 0.40 11.40 -7.94
CA SER A 82 1.33 10.28 -7.75
C SER A 82 0.89 9.35 -6.61
N ALA A 83 0.46 9.92 -5.48
CA ALA A 83 0.01 9.15 -4.33
C ALA A 83 -1.33 8.44 -4.59
N LEU A 84 -2.24 9.04 -5.37
CA LEU A 84 -3.45 8.37 -5.85
C LEU A 84 -3.12 7.16 -6.73
N TYR A 85 -2.12 7.29 -7.62
CA TYR A 85 -1.67 6.16 -8.42
C TYR A 85 -1.14 5.02 -7.55
N VAL A 86 -0.37 5.34 -6.49
CA VAL A 86 0.09 4.34 -5.51
C VAL A 86 -1.09 3.63 -4.86
N ALA A 87 -2.08 4.37 -4.36
CA ALA A 87 -3.29 3.81 -3.76
C ALA A 87 -4.10 2.96 -4.76
N ARG A 88 -4.19 3.39 -6.04
CA ARG A 88 -4.86 2.63 -7.10
C ARG A 88 -4.21 1.27 -7.31
N MET A 89 -2.88 1.24 -7.43
CA MET A 89 -2.12 0.01 -7.66
C MET A 89 -2.09 -0.90 -6.43
N ALA A 90 -2.14 -0.32 -5.22
CA ALA A 90 -2.23 -1.06 -3.96
C ALA A 90 -3.67 -1.52 -3.64
N GLU A 91 -4.64 -1.22 -4.51
CA GLU A 91 -6.06 -1.55 -4.33
C GLU A 91 -6.62 -1.00 -3.01
N SER A 92 -6.23 0.23 -2.65
CA SER A 92 -6.54 0.85 -1.36
C SER A 92 -7.77 1.75 -1.46
N PRO A 93 -8.76 1.62 -0.55
CA PRO A 93 -9.90 2.49 -0.52
C PRO A 93 -9.51 3.87 0.02
N VAL A 94 -9.43 4.85 -0.85
CA VAL A 94 -9.10 6.26 -0.53
C VAL A 94 -10.19 7.15 -1.09
N VAL A 95 -10.63 8.15 -0.33
CA VAL A 95 -11.44 9.25 -0.85
C VAL A 95 -10.62 10.53 -0.75
N LEU A 96 -10.31 11.12 -1.90
CA LEU A 96 -9.69 12.43 -1.98
C LEU A 96 -10.77 13.50 -2.15
N LEU A 97 -10.88 14.37 -1.18
CA LEU A 97 -11.69 15.58 -1.22
C LEU A 97 -10.76 16.75 -1.58
N SER A 98 -10.94 17.34 -2.75
CA SER A 98 -10.15 18.50 -3.18
C SER A 98 -11.04 19.75 -3.24
N GLY A 99 -10.64 20.83 -2.55
CA GLY A 99 -11.26 22.12 -2.79
C GLY A 99 -11.18 22.50 -4.27
N HIS A 100 -12.06 23.36 -4.73
CA HIS A 100 -12.07 23.87 -6.10
C HIS A 100 -12.36 25.37 -6.10
N CYS A 101 -12.00 26.07 -7.17
CA CYS A 101 -12.45 27.45 -7.38
C CYS A 101 -13.98 27.52 -7.41
N PRO A 102 -14.59 28.71 -7.21
CA PRO A 102 -16.04 28.83 -7.29
C PRO A 102 -16.61 28.28 -8.59
N ALA A 103 -17.66 27.46 -8.52
CA ALA A 103 -18.31 26.88 -9.69
C ALA A 103 -18.74 27.95 -10.71
N ALA A 104 -19.22 29.09 -10.21
CA ALA A 104 -19.62 30.23 -11.04
C ALA A 104 -18.46 30.89 -11.83
N GLN A 105 -17.19 30.59 -11.50
CA GLN A 105 -16.00 31.17 -12.13
C GLN A 105 -15.22 30.19 -13.00
N VAL A 106 -15.66 28.95 -13.10
CA VAL A 106 -15.00 27.92 -13.92
C VAL A 106 -14.97 28.37 -15.39
N GLY A 107 -13.81 28.21 -16.03
CA GLY A 107 -13.55 28.63 -17.41
C GLY A 107 -13.19 30.12 -17.56
N GLN A 108 -13.08 30.87 -16.45
CA GLN A 108 -12.77 32.30 -16.47
C GLN A 108 -11.34 32.61 -16.00
N GLY A 109 -10.51 31.59 -15.70
CA GLY A 109 -9.17 31.76 -15.15
C GLY A 109 -9.18 32.09 -13.66
N ALA A 110 -10.07 31.46 -12.90
CA ALA A 110 -10.17 31.64 -11.46
C ALA A 110 -8.89 31.19 -10.74
N PHE A 111 -8.69 31.72 -9.52
CA PHE A 111 -7.51 31.36 -8.72
C PHE A 111 -7.45 29.85 -8.47
N GLN A 112 -6.33 29.24 -8.83
CA GLN A 112 -6.06 27.79 -8.71
C GLN A 112 -7.04 26.90 -9.51
N GLU A 113 -7.63 27.41 -10.57
CA GLU A 113 -8.44 26.61 -11.48
C GLU A 113 -7.60 25.67 -12.30
N ILE A 114 -7.89 24.38 -12.25
CA ILE A 114 -7.47 23.34 -13.17
C ILE A 114 -8.61 22.33 -13.34
N ASP A 115 -8.62 21.57 -14.40
CA ASP A 115 -9.53 20.42 -14.53
C ASP A 115 -9.06 19.26 -13.64
N GLN A 116 -9.44 19.32 -12.35
CA GLN A 116 -9.07 18.33 -11.35
C GLN A 116 -9.69 16.96 -11.62
N VAL A 117 -10.89 16.96 -12.19
CA VAL A 117 -11.61 15.72 -12.54
C VAL A 117 -10.85 14.96 -13.62
N ALA A 118 -10.48 15.63 -14.70
CA ALA A 118 -9.70 14.99 -15.77
C ALA A 118 -8.28 14.62 -15.30
N ALA A 119 -7.64 15.45 -14.46
CA ALA A 119 -6.32 15.17 -13.92
C ALA A 119 -6.28 13.89 -13.05
N ALA A 120 -7.31 13.65 -12.25
CA ALA A 120 -7.41 12.46 -11.40
C ALA A 120 -7.92 11.22 -12.15
N ALA A 121 -8.73 11.37 -13.19
CA ALA A 121 -9.45 10.28 -13.86
C ALA A 121 -8.60 9.02 -14.17
N PRO A 122 -7.36 9.10 -14.69
CA PRO A 122 -6.56 7.91 -15.00
C PRO A 122 -6.06 7.14 -13.78
N VAL A 123 -6.03 7.76 -12.61
CA VAL A 123 -5.43 7.19 -11.38
C VAL A 123 -6.46 6.87 -10.29
N VAL A 124 -7.76 7.11 -10.54
CA VAL A 124 -8.84 6.82 -9.58
C VAL A 124 -9.90 5.90 -10.19
N LYS A 125 -10.81 5.37 -9.37
CA LYS A 125 -11.97 4.59 -9.83
C LYS A 125 -13.06 5.47 -10.42
N ALA A 126 -13.26 6.63 -9.81
CA ALA A 126 -14.22 7.64 -10.24
C ALA A 126 -13.74 9.02 -9.81
N SER A 127 -14.13 10.05 -10.57
CA SER A 127 -13.78 11.44 -10.30
C SER A 127 -14.91 12.32 -10.79
N TRP A 128 -15.41 13.23 -9.94
CA TRP A 128 -16.41 14.22 -10.35
C TRP A 128 -16.36 15.47 -9.49
N CYS A 129 -17.01 16.52 -9.96
CA CYS A 129 -17.21 17.77 -9.24
C CYS A 129 -18.63 17.81 -8.69
N VAL A 130 -18.78 18.19 -7.43
CA VAL A 130 -20.11 18.39 -6.83
C VAL A 130 -20.66 19.73 -7.32
N ASP A 131 -21.87 19.73 -7.83
CA ASP A 131 -22.48 20.92 -8.47
C ASP A 131 -23.61 21.56 -7.66
N HIS A 132 -24.06 20.89 -6.58
CA HIS A 132 -25.12 21.39 -5.73
C HIS A 132 -24.87 21.12 -4.23
N PRO A 133 -25.12 22.10 -3.33
CA PRO A 133 -24.83 21.93 -1.91
C PRO A 133 -25.61 20.78 -1.25
N ASP A 134 -26.86 20.53 -1.63
CA ASP A 134 -27.68 19.44 -1.07
C ASP A 134 -27.14 18.04 -1.44
N GLN A 135 -26.32 17.91 -2.48
CA GLN A 135 -25.71 16.66 -2.91
C GLN A 135 -24.44 16.31 -2.14
N MET A 136 -23.85 17.23 -1.37
CA MET A 136 -22.57 17.02 -0.70
C MET A 136 -22.53 15.73 0.12
N ALA A 137 -23.55 15.45 0.93
CA ALA A 137 -23.58 14.26 1.76
C ALA A 137 -23.71 12.97 0.93
N SER A 138 -24.60 12.98 -0.07
CA SER A 138 -24.81 11.81 -0.95
C SER A 138 -23.57 11.52 -1.80
N ASP A 139 -22.87 12.53 -2.31
CA ASP A 139 -21.67 12.38 -3.11
C ASP A 139 -20.50 11.85 -2.28
N VAL A 140 -20.29 12.34 -1.05
CA VAL A 140 -19.28 11.82 -0.13
C VAL A 140 -19.58 10.35 0.22
N THR A 141 -20.83 10.02 0.52
CA THR A 141 -21.25 8.63 0.81
C THR A 141 -21.04 7.73 -0.41
N THR A 142 -21.40 8.20 -1.59
CA THR A 142 -21.19 7.48 -2.86
C THR A 142 -19.72 7.26 -3.13
N ALA A 143 -18.86 8.26 -2.90
CA ALA A 143 -17.41 8.13 -3.06
C ALA A 143 -16.82 7.06 -2.14
N MET A 144 -17.23 7.04 -0.87
CA MET A 144 -16.79 6.02 0.09
C MET A 144 -17.24 4.61 -0.33
N ALA A 145 -18.47 4.47 -0.80
CA ALA A 145 -19.00 3.21 -1.29
C ALA A 145 -18.25 2.71 -2.55
N ILE A 146 -18.01 3.58 -3.54
CA ILE A 146 -17.23 3.24 -4.73
C ILE A 146 -15.80 2.85 -4.35
N ALA A 147 -15.16 3.55 -3.42
CA ALA A 147 -13.79 3.27 -3.00
C ALA A 147 -13.62 1.85 -2.43
N THR A 148 -14.61 1.34 -1.71
CA THR A 148 -14.58 0.03 -1.05
C THR A 148 -15.17 -1.11 -1.86
N THR A 149 -16.05 -0.82 -2.83
CA THR A 149 -16.79 -1.82 -3.59
C THR A 149 -15.97 -2.45 -4.71
N GLY A 150 -16.15 -3.73 -4.95
CA GLY A 150 -15.46 -4.48 -6.00
C GLY A 150 -13.95 -4.53 -5.73
N ARG A 151 -13.12 -4.21 -6.73
CA ARG A 151 -11.69 -3.98 -6.52
C ARG A 151 -11.52 -2.63 -5.79
N PRO A 152 -11.05 -2.60 -4.53
CA PRO A 152 -10.88 -1.33 -3.81
C PRO A 152 -9.94 -0.36 -4.53
N GLY A 153 -10.13 0.92 -4.34
CA GLY A 153 -9.27 1.92 -4.98
C GLY A 153 -9.71 3.35 -4.69
N PRO A 154 -8.89 4.33 -5.05
CA PRO A 154 -9.16 5.74 -4.76
C PRO A 154 -10.32 6.30 -5.60
N VAL A 155 -11.03 7.27 -5.01
CA VAL A 155 -12.08 8.08 -5.63
C VAL A 155 -11.79 9.54 -5.33
N HIS A 156 -12.08 10.43 -6.25
CA HIS A 156 -11.86 11.86 -6.11
C HIS A 156 -13.15 12.66 -6.23
N LEU A 157 -13.34 13.63 -5.32
CA LEU A 157 -14.37 14.67 -5.37
C LEU A 157 -13.74 16.05 -5.43
N SER A 158 -14.13 16.86 -6.42
CA SER A 158 -13.88 18.31 -6.44
C SER A 158 -15.03 19.04 -5.74
N LEU A 159 -14.69 19.91 -4.79
CA LEU A 159 -15.63 20.62 -3.93
C LEU A 159 -15.50 22.13 -4.14
N PRO A 160 -16.32 22.76 -5.00
CA PRO A 160 -16.28 24.22 -5.21
C PRO A 160 -16.59 24.98 -3.93
N ILE A 161 -15.81 26.04 -3.65
CA ILE A 161 -15.93 26.78 -2.39
C ILE A 161 -17.28 27.46 -2.24
N ASP A 162 -17.84 28.00 -3.32
CA ASP A 162 -19.16 28.62 -3.30
C ASP A 162 -20.29 27.62 -2.99
N ILE A 163 -20.14 26.37 -3.43
CA ILE A 163 -21.08 25.28 -3.09
C ILE A 163 -20.87 24.81 -1.63
N LEU A 164 -19.64 24.79 -1.13
CA LEU A 164 -19.34 24.48 0.28
C LEU A 164 -19.93 25.54 1.25
N GLU A 165 -19.93 26.80 0.85
CA GLU A 165 -20.43 27.94 1.64
C GLU A 165 -21.93 28.19 1.45
N ALA A 166 -22.57 27.58 0.45
CA ALA A 166 -23.97 27.78 0.16
C ALA A 166 -24.87 27.27 1.30
N GLU A 167 -25.86 28.08 1.70
CA GLU A 167 -26.87 27.71 2.71
C GLU A 167 -27.81 26.62 2.16
N ILE A 168 -28.10 25.64 2.98
CA ILE A 168 -29.05 24.57 2.68
C ILE A 168 -30.48 25.12 2.93
N ILE A 169 -31.21 25.36 1.84
CA ILE A 169 -32.55 25.96 1.89
C ILE A 169 -33.63 24.88 2.07
N ASP A 170 -33.47 23.72 1.47
CA ASP A 170 -34.45 22.63 1.50
C ASP A 170 -33.91 21.45 2.35
N ARG A 171 -34.46 21.32 3.58
CA ARG A 171 -34.17 20.19 4.47
C ARG A 171 -34.91 18.91 4.04
N ARG A 172 -35.06 18.65 2.76
CA ARG A 172 -35.43 17.30 2.36
C ARG A 172 -34.27 16.41 2.75
N GLN A 173 -34.44 15.69 3.85
CA GLN A 173 -33.64 14.48 4.06
C GLN A 173 -33.94 13.57 2.85
N GLU A 174 -33.16 13.71 1.81
CA GLU A 174 -33.08 12.62 0.83
C GLU A 174 -32.75 11.37 1.64
N PRO A 175 -33.53 10.28 1.52
CA PRO A 175 -33.19 9.05 2.21
C PRO A 175 -31.75 8.72 1.81
N GLY A 176 -30.88 8.56 2.81
CA GLY A 176 -29.46 8.35 2.58
C GLY A 176 -29.27 7.35 1.47
N TYR A 177 -28.57 7.75 0.41
CA TYR A 177 -28.30 6.88 -0.75
C TYR A 177 -27.36 5.77 -0.27
N HIS A 178 -27.95 4.63 0.09
CA HIS A 178 -27.18 3.46 0.45
C HIS A 178 -26.76 2.76 -0.82
N VAL A 179 -25.48 2.92 -1.21
CA VAL A 179 -24.88 2.04 -2.22
C VAL A 179 -24.73 0.67 -1.57
N LEU A 180 -25.74 -0.16 -1.71
CA LEU A 180 -25.64 -1.55 -1.36
C LEU A 180 -24.82 -2.25 -2.45
N SER A 181 -23.55 -2.45 -2.19
CA SER A 181 -22.74 -3.34 -3.00
C SER A 181 -23.19 -4.78 -2.74
N VAL A 182 -23.84 -5.36 -3.71
CA VAL A 182 -24.07 -6.82 -3.72
C VAL A 182 -22.80 -7.46 -4.25
N ALA A 183 -22.06 -8.16 -3.38
CA ALA A 183 -20.97 -9.01 -3.83
C ALA A 183 -21.53 -10.03 -4.84
N HIS A 184 -20.92 -10.10 -6.03
CA HIS A 184 -21.24 -11.15 -6.98
C HIS A 184 -20.67 -12.46 -6.43
N ASP A 185 -21.54 -13.29 -5.85
CA ASP A 185 -21.16 -14.60 -5.34
C ASP A 185 -20.98 -15.60 -6.48
N MET A 186 -20.02 -16.50 -6.31
CA MET A 186 -19.78 -17.58 -7.27
C MET A 186 -20.84 -18.67 -7.11
N PRO A 187 -21.57 -19.06 -8.16
CA PRO A 187 -22.48 -20.20 -8.12
C PRO A 187 -21.77 -21.53 -7.78
N ASN A 188 -22.45 -22.44 -7.07
CA ASN A 188 -21.91 -23.76 -6.71
C ASN A 188 -21.42 -24.55 -7.94
N THR A 189 -22.11 -24.43 -9.09
CA THR A 189 -21.72 -25.09 -10.35
C THR A 189 -20.34 -24.61 -10.82
N ILE A 190 -20.06 -23.30 -10.74
CA ILE A 190 -18.77 -22.71 -11.11
C ILE A 190 -17.70 -23.12 -10.09
N ALA A 191 -18.02 -23.10 -8.79
CA ALA A 191 -17.09 -23.55 -7.75
C ALA A 191 -16.67 -25.02 -7.97
N ASN A 192 -17.61 -25.91 -8.25
CA ASN A 192 -17.34 -27.32 -8.51
C ASN A 192 -16.48 -27.52 -9.78
N LEU A 193 -16.74 -26.74 -10.84
CA LEU A 193 -15.94 -26.77 -12.06
C LEU A 193 -14.50 -26.33 -11.78
N LEU A 194 -14.31 -25.22 -11.08
CA LEU A 194 -12.99 -24.72 -10.68
C LEU A 194 -12.25 -25.75 -9.80
N LEU A 195 -12.93 -26.32 -8.81
CA LEU A 195 -12.35 -27.38 -7.96
C LEU A 195 -12.00 -28.65 -8.76
N GLY A 196 -12.74 -28.95 -9.83
CA GLY A 196 -12.40 -30.01 -10.78
C GLY A 196 -11.05 -29.77 -11.42
N HIS A 197 -10.83 -28.58 -11.99
CA HIS A 197 -9.53 -28.20 -12.58
C HIS A 197 -8.39 -28.29 -11.57
N LEU A 198 -8.58 -27.77 -10.34
CA LEU A 198 -7.56 -27.83 -9.30
C LEU A 198 -7.24 -29.26 -8.85
N ARG A 199 -8.21 -30.17 -8.92
CA ARG A 199 -8.04 -31.59 -8.54
C ARG A 199 -7.28 -32.37 -9.60
N GLU A 200 -7.45 -32.03 -10.87
CA GLU A 200 -6.79 -32.65 -12.00
C GLU A 200 -5.36 -32.15 -12.19
N ALA A 201 -5.06 -30.93 -11.71
CA ALA A 201 -3.74 -30.35 -11.82
C ALA A 201 -2.73 -31.07 -10.90
N GLU A 202 -1.53 -31.34 -11.42
CA GLU A 202 -0.42 -31.97 -10.69
C GLU A 202 0.37 -30.94 -9.85
N ARG A 203 0.52 -29.72 -10.37
CA ARG A 203 1.35 -28.63 -9.79
C ARG A 203 0.62 -27.28 -9.78
N PRO A 204 -0.55 -27.18 -9.16
CA PRO A 204 -1.30 -25.94 -9.11
C PRO A 204 -0.64 -24.91 -8.18
N ILE A 205 -0.76 -23.63 -8.53
CA ILE A 205 -0.30 -22.49 -7.70
C ILE A 205 -1.41 -21.45 -7.62
N ILE A 206 -1.61 -20.87 -6.42
CA ILE A 206 -2.48 -19.72 -6.22
C ILE A 206 -1.62 -18.45 -6.18
N ILE A 207 -2.02 -17.44 -6.95
CA ILE A 207 -1.39 -16.11 -6.92
C ILE A 207 -2.43 -15.08 -6.52
N ALA A 208 -2.17 -14.38 -5.43
CA ALA A 208 -3.07 -13.38 -4.85
C ALA A 208 -2.61 -11.96 -5.19
N GLY A 209 -3.58 -11.07 -5.44
CA GLY A 209 -3.34 -9.64 -5.63
C GLY A 209 -3.16 -8.88 -4.31
N PRO A 210 -2.83 -7.55 -4.38
CA PRO A 210 -2.48 -6.76 -3.21
C PRO A 210 -3.56 -6.74 -2.12
N ALA A 211 -4.84 -6.58 -2.49
CA ALA A 211 -5.93 -6.59 -1.52
C ALA A 211 -6.11 -7.93 -0.81
N MET A 212 -5.76 -9.04 -1.47
CA MET A 212 -5.87 -10.38 -0.89
C MET A 212 -4.69 -10.75 0.00
N GLY A 213 -3.56 -10.07 -0.13
CA GLY A 213 -2.38 -10.20 0.72
C GLY A 213 -2.50 -9.53 2.09
N ARG A 214 -3.57 -8.75 2.34
CA ARG A 214 -3.78 -8.06 3.62
C ARG A 214 -4.05 -9.05 4.75
N PRO A 215 -3.59 -8.75 5.99
CA PRO A 215 -3.75 -9.64 7.13
C PRO A 215 -5.18 -10.13 7.35
N SER A 216 -6.18 -9.26 7.17
CA SER A 216 -7.62 -9.56 7.30
C SER A 216 -8.15 -10.58 6.27
N ARG A 217 -7.56 -10.65 5.08
CA ARG A 217 -8.01 -11.51 3.97
C ARG A 217 -7.08 -12.70 3.75
N PHE A 218 -5.80 -12.53 4.00
CA PHE A 218 -4.78 -13.56 3.77
C PHE A 218 -5.03 -14.81 4.60
N GLY A 219 -5.57 -14.68 5.82
CA GLY A 219 -5.92 -15.82 6.67
C GLY A 219 -6.89 -16.81 6.01
N ALA A 220 -7.97 -16.29 5.43
CA ALA A 220 -8.96 -17.13 4.72
C ALA A 220 -8.37 -17.76 3.45
N LEU A 221 -7.50 -17.03 2.73
CA LEU A 221 -6.80 -17.55 1.56
C LEU A 221 -5.81 -18.67 1.94
N ALA A 222 -5.05 -18.48 3.03
CA ALA A 222 -4.12 -19.48 3.54
C ALA A 222 -4.84 -20.75 4.04
N GLU A 223 -6.03 -20.60 4.63
CA GLU A 223 -6.90 -21.71 5.03
C GLU A 223 -7.35 -22.52 3.81
N LEU A 224 -7.90 -21.86 2.77
CA LEU A 224 -8.28 -22.50 1.51
C LEU A 224 -7.10 -23.26 0.91
N ALA A 225 -5.95 -22.61 0.78
CA ALA A 225 -4.74 -23.18 0.20
C ALA A 225 -4.22 -24.39 1.00
N SER A 226 -4.36 -24.35 2.33
CA SER A 226 -4.01 -25.47 3.20
C SER A 226 -4.87 -26.69 2.94
N HIS A 227 -6.19 -26.52 2.78
CA HIS A 227 -7.13 -27.60 2.46
C HIS A 227 -6.94 -28.15 1.04
N LEU A 228 -6.54 -27.31 0.11
CA LEU A 228 -6.22 -27.69 -1.26
C LEU A 228 -4.81 -28.30 -1.42
N HIS A 229 -3.96 -28.21 -0.42
CA HIS A 229 -2.53 -28.52 -0.50
C HIS A 229 -1.78 -27.79 -1.61
N VAL A 230 -2.14 -26.53 -1.89
CA VAL A 230 -1.62 -25.70 -2.97
C VAL A 230 -0.80 -24.53 -2.40
N PRO A 231 0.41 -24.23 -2.95
CA PRO A 231 1.16 -23.05 -2.54
C PRO A 231 0.48 -21.74 -2.92
N VAL A 232 0.65 -20.69 -2.08
CA VAL A 232 0.15 -19.33 -2.33
C VAL A 232 1.30 -18.35 -2.42
N LEU A 233 1.25 -17.50 -3.43
CA LEU A 233 2.14 -16.36 -3.65
C LEU A 233 1.32 -15.07 -3.55
N SER A 234 1.60 -14.23 -2.55
CA SER A 234 0.99 -12.89 -2.45
C SER A 234 1.86 -11.86 -3.15
N MET A 235 1.32 -11.16 -4.13
CA MET A 235 2.05 -10.22 -4.97
C MET A 235 1.67 -8.78 -4.66
N GLU A 236 2.48 -8.12 -3.85
CA GLU A 236 2.28 -6.74 -3.42
C GLU A 236 3.37 -5.78 -3.93
N SER A 237 4.48 -6.32 -4.46
CA SER A 237 5.67 -5.58 -4.85
C SER A 237 5.67 -5.24 -6.34
N PRO A 238 6.27 -4.10 -6.74
CA PRO A 238 6.45 -3.72 -8.14
C PRO A 238 7.41 -4.66 -8.88
N ARG A 239 8.20 -5.46 -8.15
CA ARG A 239 9.16 -6.41 -8.72
C ARG A 239 8.51 -7.70 -9.24
N GLY A 240 7.23 -7.90 -9.02
CA GLY A 240 6.50 -9.07 -9.50
C GLY A 240 7.13 -10.37 -9.00
N THR A 241 7.45 -11.30 -9.90
CA THR A 241 8.10 -12.58 -9.57
C THR A 241 9.53 -12.43 -9.03
N ASN A 242 10.15 -11.26 -9.17
CA ASN A 242 11.47 -10.95 -8.60
C ASN A 242 11.37 -10.31 -7.21
N ASP A 243 10.19 -10.29 -6.59
CA ASP A 243 10.04 -9.81 -5.22
C ASP A 243 10.81 -10.72 -4.25
N PRO A 244 11.81 -10.17 -3.52
CA PRO A 244 12.59 -10.98 -2.59
C PRO A 244 11.76 -11.57 -1.44
N ALA A 245 10.58 -11.03 -1.13
CA ALA A 245 9.66 -11.62 -0.15
C ALA A 245 9.13 -13.00 -0.58
N LEU A 246 9.05 -13.26 -1.88
CA LEU A 246 8.63 -14.55 -2.45
C LEU A 246 9.74 -15.61 -2.41
N ARG A 247 10.99 -15.22 -2.15
CA ARG A 247 12.17 -16.07 -2.03
C ARG A 247 12.32 -17.02 -3.23
N TYR A 248 12.32 -18.32 -2.98
CA TYR A 248 12.49 -19.37 -4.02
C TYR A 248 11.18 -19.80 -4.69
N ALA A 249 10.02 -19.42 -4.16
CA ALA A 249 8.73 -19.86 -4.70
C ALA A 249 8.50 -19.48 -6.18
N PRO A 250 8.95 -18.31 -6.68
CA PRO A 250 8.78 -17.98 -8.10
C PRO A 250 9.46 -18.94 -9.07
N ALA A 251 10.53 -19.63 -8.68
CA ALA A 251 11.18 -20.62 -9.53
C ALA A 251 10.24 -21.78 -9.92
N TYR A 252 9.26 -22.08 -9.07
CA TYR A 252 8.28 -23.15 -9.30
C TYR A 252 7.15 -22.77 -10.27
N LEU A 253 7.04 -21.48 -10.66
CA LEU A 253 6.05 -21.04 -11.65
C LEU A 253 6.26 -21.67 -13.03
N SER A 254 7.50 -21.97 -13.42
CA SER A 254 7.82 -22.63 -14.69
C SER A 254 7.39 -24.10 -14.72
N GLU A 255 7.17 -24.69 -13.55
CA GLU A 255 6.74 -26.07 -13.39
C GLU A 255 5.23 -26.20 -13.18
N ALA A 256 4.53 -25.07 -12.93
CA ALA A 256 3.10 -25.06 -12.72
C ALA A 256 2.35 -25.43 -14.00
N ASP A 257 1.36 -26.32 -13.87
CA ASP A 257 0.43 -26.69 -14.92
C ASP A 257 -0.88 -25.90 -14.84
N LEU A 258 -1.24 -25.39 -13.64
CA LEU A 258 -2.40 -24.55 -13.41
C LEU A 258 -2.10 -23.41 -12.45
N VAL A 259 -2.47 -22.19 -12.81
CA VAL A 259 -2.40 -21.02 -11.95
C VAL A 259 -3.78 -20.44 -11.68
N LEU A 260 -4.17 -20.40 -10.40
CA LEU A 260 -5.36 -19.71 -9.94
C LEU A 260 -5.02 -18.29 -9.48
N LEU A 261 -5.46 -17.30 -10.25
CA LEU A 261 -5.29 -15.88 -9.95
C LEU A 261 -6.49 -15.39 -9.14
N ILE A 262 -6.27 -14.88 -7.92
CA ILE A 262 -7.32 -14.37 -7.03
C ILE A 262 -7.10 -12.87 -6.77
N GLY A 263 -7.94 -12.02 -7.37
CA GLY A 263 -7.77 -10.57 -7.32
C GLY A 263 -6.48 -10.09 -7.96
N LYS A 264 -5.82 -10.90 -8.79
CA LYS A 264 -4.56 -10.58 -9.47
C LYS A 264 -4.74 -10.64 -10.98
N LYS A 265 -4.33 -9.55 -11.65
CA LYS A 265 -4.31 -9.50 -13.12
C LYS A 265 -3.08 -10.25 -13.66
N LEU A 266 -3.24 -10.87 -14.81
CA LEU A 266 -2.14 -11.46 -15.56
C LEU A 266 -1.40 -10.35 -16.33
N ASP A 267 -0.60 -9.56 -15.61
CA ASP A 267 0.09 -8.36 -16.07
C ASP A 267 1.61 -8.53 -16.22
N HIS A 268 2.34 -7.41 -16.35
CA HIS A 268 3.79 -7.39 -16.45
C HIS A 268 4.51 -8.05 -15.27
N ALA A 269 3.93 -7.98 -14.07
CA ALA A 269 4.52 -8.59 -12.87
C ALA A 269 4.56 -10.12 -12.94
N LEU A 270 3.72 -10.71 -13.82
CA LEU A 270 3.67 -12.14 -14.15
C LEU A 270 4.16 -12.43 -15.58
N ASN A 271 4.94 -11.53 -16.18
CA ASN A 271 5.39 -11.63 -17.57
C ASN A 271 4.23 -11.97 -18.53
N PHE A 272 3.03 -11.45 -18.27
CA PHE A 272 1.82 -11.71 -19.07
C PHE A 272 1.50 -13.20 -19.25
N GLY A 273 1.89 -14.08 -18.31
CA GLY A 273 1.68 -15.53 -18.37
C GLY A 273 2.58 -16.26 -19.38
N LYS A 274 3.71 -15.66 -19.77
CA LYS A 274 4.59 -16.18 -20.84
C LYS A 274 5.87 -16.80 -20.30
N PRO A 275 6.55 -17.68 -21.10
CA PRO A 275 7.90 -18.11 -20.82
C PRO A 275 8.87 -16.93 -20.66
N PRO A 276 9.96 -17.07 -19.87
CA PRO A 276 10.37 -18.28 -19.16
C PRO A 276 9.67 -18.47 -17.80
N ILE A 277 8.85 -17.51 -17.35
CA ILE A 277 8.21 -17.56 -16.02
C ILE A 277 7.20 -18.72 -15.95
N PHE A 278 6.38 -18.89 -16.98
CA PHE A 278 5.41 -19.97 -17.06
C PHE A 278 5.68 -20.91 -18.23
N ASN A 279 5.29 -22.16 -18.07
CA ASN A 279 5.28 -23.12 -19.17
C ASN A 279 4.22 -22.72 -20.20
N THR A 280 4.46 -22.97 -21.49
CA THR A 280 3.47 -22.73 -22.57
C THR A 280 2.21 -23.56 -22.42
N ALA A 281 2.27 -24.68 -21.69
CA ALA A 281 1.13 -25.55 -21.40
C ALA A 281 0.38 -25.19 -20.10
N CYS A 282 0.85 -24.16 -19.35
CA CYS A 282 0.21 -23.75 -18.10
C CYS A 282 -1.16 -23.12 -18.35
N ASP A 283 -2.21 -23.62 -17.70
CA ASP A 283 -3.54 -23.07 -17.73
C ASP A 283 -3.72 -21.99 -16.66
N PHE A 284 -4.59 -21.00 -16.94
CA PHE A 284 -4.90 -19.92 -15.99
C PHE A 284 -6.40 -19.89 -15.71
N ILE A 285 -6.74 -19.75 -14.43
CA ILE A 285 -8.09 -19.42 -13.96
C ILE A 285 -8.00 -18.10 -13.23
N GLN A 286 -8.90 -17.15 -13.54
CA GLN A 286 -8.95 -15.83 -12.90
C GLN A 286 -10.25 -15.64 -12.13
N ILE A 287 -10.15 -15.17 -10.89
CA ILE A 287 -11.26 -14.65 -10.08
C ILE A 287 -10.99 -13.18 -9.82
N ASP A 288 -11.85 -12.30 -10.29
CA ASP A 288 -11.66 -10.86 -10.15
C ASP A 288 -13.00 -10.14 -9.96
N ALA A 289 -12.98 -9.08 -9.15
CA ALA A 289 -14.13 -8.21 -8.93
C ALA A 289 -14.43 -7.27 -10.12
N GLU A 290 -13.51 -7.18 -11.07
CA GLU A 290 -13.69 -6.46 -12.33
C GLU A 290 -13.61 -7.45 -13.49
N PRO A 291 -14.42 -7.29 -14.56
CA PRO A 291 -14.30 -8.13 -15.75
C PRO A 291 -12.88 -8.07 -16.32
N GLN A 292 -12.28 -9.22 -16.57
CA GLN A 292 -10.96 -9.32 -17.19
C GLN A 292 -11.08 -9.86 -18.63
N THR A 293 -10.34 -9.25 -19.54
CA THR A 293 -10.22 -9.77 -20.91
C THR A 293 -9.03 -10.73 -20.97
N PRO A 294 -9.19 -11.96 -21.43
CA PRO A 294 -8.08 -12.89 -21.65
C PRO A 294 -7.04 -12.26 -22.58
N LEU A 295 -5.75 -12.41 -22.22
CA LEU A 295 -4.66 -11.95 -23.07
C LEU A 295 -4.45 -12.92 -24.23
N GLU A 296 -4.20 -12.38 -25.42
CA GLU A 296 -3.93 -13.18 -26.61
C GLU A 296 -2.68 -14.08 -26.40
N GLY A 297 -2.81 -15.35 -26.78
CA GLY A 297 -1.75 -16.34 -26.65
C GLY A 297 -1.62 -16.97 -25.26
N ASN A 298 -2.48 -16.66 -24.30
CA ASN A 298 -2.56 -17.30 -22.99
C ASN A 298 -3.65 -18.38 -22.95
N ARG A 299 -3.40 -19.42 -22.17
CA ARG A 299 -4.34 -20.50 -21.90
C ARG A 299 -5.23 -20.15 -20.70
N THR A 300 -5.98 -19.04 -20.78
CA THR A 300 -7.01 -18.74 -19.77
C THR A 300 -8.23 -19.62 -20.03
N VAL A 301 -8.39 -20.65 -19.21
CA VAL A 301 -9.46 -21.65 -19.34
C VAL A 301 -10.74 -21.22 -18.65
N MET A 302 -10.64 -20.30 -17.67
CA MET A 302 -11.80 -19.78 -16.95
C MET A 302 -11.55 -18.35 -16.46
N ASN A 303 -12.57 -17.48 -16.63
CA ASN A 303 -12.55 -16.11 -16.12
C ASN A 303 -13.84 -15.87 -15.34
N ILE A 304 -13.72 -15.65 -14.02
CA ILE A 304 -14.84 -15.56 -13.09
C ILE A 304 -14.92 -14.11 -12.59
N HIS A 305 -16.00 -13.43 -12.97
CA HIS A 305 -16.32 -12.10 -12.47
C HIS A 305 -17.13 -12.23 -11.17
N ALA A 306 -16.42 -12.15 -10.03
CA ALA A 306 -17.01 -12.27 -8.71
C ALA A 306 -16.11 -11.63 -7.64
N ASP A 307 -16.64 -11.36 -6.45
CA ASP A 307 -15.85 -10.88 -5.33
C ASP A 307 -14.84 -11.94 -4.86
N PRO A 308 -13.51 -11.67 -4.90
CA PRO A 308 -12.51 -12.66 -4.55
C PRO A 308 -12.63 -13.18 -3.11
N ALA A 309 -12.97 -12.30 -2.14
CA ALA A 309 -13.09 -12.71 -0.75
C ALA A 309 -14.31 -13.61 -0.52
N SER A 310 -15.43 -13.34 -1.19
CA SER A 310 -16.61 -14.20 -1.18
C SER A 310 -16.32 -15.55 -1.83
N CYS A 311 -15.62 -15.55 -2.98
CA CYS A 311 -15.21 -16.77 -3.66
C CYS A 311 -14.34 -17.67 -2.78
N ILE A 312 -13.37 -17.10 -2.04
CA ILE A 312 -12.52 -17.88 -1.12
C ILE A 312 -13.37 -18.57 -0.06
N ARG A 313 -14.28 -17.84 0.61
CA ARG A 313 -15.18 -18.46 1.63
C ARG A 313 -16.02 -19.57 1.04
N HIS A 314 -16.53 -19.38 -0.17
CA HIS A 314 -17.36 -20.38 -0.86
C HIS A 314 -16.55 -21.63 -1.23
N LEU A 315 -15.37 -21.44 -1.81
CA LEU A 315 -14.45 -22.53 -2.15
C LEU A 315 -13.99 -23.32 -0.92
N THR A 316 -13.62 -22.63 0.17
CA THR A 316 -13.24 -23.28 1.44
C THR A 316 -14.37 -24.20 1.93
N LYS A 317 -15.62 -23.70 1.95
CA LYS A 317 -16.76 -24.52 2.34
C LYS A 317 -16.96 -25.74 1.43
N ALA A 318 -16.79 -25.56 0.12
CA ALA A 318 -16.94 -26.63 -0.85
C ALA A 318 -15.83 -27.70 -0.75
N VAL A 319 -14.59 -27.29 -0.46
CA VAL A 319 -13.44 -28.20 -0.24
C VAL A 319 -13.62 -29.02 1.03
N LEU A 320 -14.06 -28.40 2.14
CA LEU A 320 -14.30 -29.09 3.41
C LEU A 320 -15.38 -30.18 3.34
N ALA A 321 -16.29 -30.08 2.36
CA ALA A 321 -17.34 -31.07 2.12
C ALA A 321 -16.85 -32.29 1.31
N GLN A 322 -15.58 -32.32 0.89
CA GLN A 322 -15.03 -33.35 -0.01
C GLN A 322 -13.67 -33.86 0.50
N SER A 323 -13.29 -35.07 0.10
CA SER A 323 -11.91 -35.54 0.26
C SER A 323 -11.03 -34.86 -0.79
N TRP A 324 -9.86 -34.32 -0.36
CA TRP A 324 -8.92 -33.67 -1.27
C TRP A 324 -7.62 -34.50 -1.40
N PRO A 325 -7.06 -34.65 -2.61
CA PRO A 325 -5.85 -35.42 -2.79
C PRO A 325 -4.65 -34.77 -2.07
N MET A 326 -3.85 -35.60 -1.39
CA MET A 326 -2.58 -35.15 -0.79
C MET A 326 -1.51 -35.14 -1.86
N THR A 327 -0.78 -34.03 -1.97
CA THR A 327 0.37 -33.89 -2.87
C THR A 327 1.62 -33.48 -2.10
N THR A 328 2.81 -33.80 -2.61
CA THR A 328 4.08 -33.32 -2.04
C THR A 328 4.39 -31.88 -2.44
N TRP A 329 3.70 -31.37 -3.46
CA TRP A 329 3.97 -30.09 -4.12
C TRP A 329 4.05 -28.89 -3.15
N LEU A 330 3.07 -28.73 -2.28
CA LEU A 330 3.09 -27.67 -1.27
C LEU A 330 4.31 -27.80 -0.34
N GLY A 331 4.67 -29.04 0.01
CA GLY A 331 5.84 -29.36 0.85
C GLY A 331 7.16 -28.94 0.19
N GLU A 332 7.32 -29.24 -1.09
CA GLU A 332 8.50 -28.90 -1.88
C GLU A 332 8.73 -27.38 -1.94
N VAL A 333 7.68 -26.60 -2.26
CA VAL A 333 7.76 -25.13 -2.31
C VAL A 333 8.04 -24.53 -0.92
N LYS A 334 7.37 -25.03 0.14
CA LYS A 334 7.61 -24.58 1.52
C LYS A 334 9.03 -24.88 1.99
N GLU A 335 9.56 -26.06 1.70
CA GLU A 335 10.92 -26.45 2.07
C GLU A 335 11.96 -25.56 1.36
N ALA A 336 11.77 -25.30 0.06
CA ALA A 336 12.64 -24.39 -0.68
C ALA A 336 12.66 -22.99 -0.05
N ASN A 337 11.49 -22.45 0.28
CA ASN A 337 11.38 -21.11 0.88
C ASN A 337 11.99 -21.00 2.29
N ARG A 338 12.13 -22.10 3.04
CA ARG A 338 12.79 -22.12 4.36
C ARG A 338 14.32 -22.09 4.28
N LYS A 339 14.91 -22.35 3.12
CA LYS A 339 16.37 -22.39 2.96
C LYS A 339 16.96 -21.00 3.18
N THR A 340 17.92 -20.88 4.08
CA THR A 340 18.70 -19.66 4.24
C THR A 340 19.76 -19.60 3.13
N PRO A 341 19.86 -18.51 2.36
CA PRO A 341 20.89 -18.37 1.34
C PRO A 341 22.30 -18.50 1.93
N LYS A 342 23.17 -19.30 1.31
CA LYS A 342 24.56 -19.47 1.77
C LYS A 342 25.31 -18.14 1.89
N LYS A 343 25.02 -17.20 0.98
CA LYS A 343 25.59 -15.84 1.01
C LYS A 343 25.23 -15.10 2.32
N TRP A 344 24.03 -15.28 2.85
CA TRP A 344 23.62 -14.64 4.12
C TRP A 344 24.39 -15.19 5.30
N ILE A 345 24.68 -16.49 5.30
CA ILE A 345 25.51 -17.13 6.33
C ILE A 345 26.93 -16.54 6.27
N SER A 346 27.50 -16.41 5.08
CA SER A 346 28.84 -15.81 4.88
C SER A 346 28.88 -14.34 5.32
N ILE A 347 27.83 -13.55 5.03
CA ILE A 347 27.71 -12.15 5.48
C ILE A 347 27.75 -12.10 7.02
N ARG A 348 26.92 -12.92 7.70
CA ARG A 348 26.86 -12.95 9.17
C ARG A 348 28.14 -13.37 9.84
N GLN A 349 29.00 -14.15 9.15
CA GLN A 349 30.31 -14.61 9.64
C GLN A 349 31.46 -13.73 9.21
N GLY A 350 31.23 -12.80 8.29
CA GLY A 350 32.26 -11.94 7.68
C GLY A 350 32.58 -10.67 8.47
N ALA A 351 33.28 -9.76 7.79
CA ALA A 351 33.57 -8.44 8.32
C ALA A 351 32.25 -7.65 8.51
N LYS A 352 32.12 -7.02 9.69
CA LYS A 352 30.91 -6.28 10.06
C LYS A 352 30.88 -4.84 9.54
N GLN A 353 31.92 -4.36 8.87
CA GLN A 353 32.01 -3.01 8.33
C GLN A 353 32.47 -3.02 6.87
N PRO A 354 31.83 -2.17 6.01
CA PRO A 354 30.65 -1.34 6.30
C PRO A 354 29.43 -2.19 6.69
N ILE A 355 28.44 -1.57 7.37
CA ILE A 355 27.26 -2.27 7.86
C ILE A 355 26.44 -2.79 6.67
N HIS A 356 26.27 -4.10 6.57
CA HIS A 356 25.39 -4.70 5.58
C HIS A 356 23.93 -4.61 6.04
N PRO A 357 22.93 -4.33 5.16
CA PRO A 357 21.50 -4.27 5.51
C PRO A 357 20.96 -5.45 6.32
N LEU A 358 21.53 -6.64 6.12
CA LEU A 358 21.13 -7.86 6.85
C LEU A 358 21.36 -7.76 8.36
N TYR A 359 22.40 -7.02 8.83
CA TYR A 359 22.62 -6.81 10.26
C TYR A 359 21.51 -5.95 10.88
N ILE A 360 20.98 -4.97 10.12
CA ILE A 360 19.84 -4.16 10.55
C ILE A 360 18.60 -5.04 10.68
N CYS A 361 18.39 -5.91 9.68
CA CYS A 361 17.28 -6.87 9.74
C CYS A 361 17.40 -7.80 10.95
N ASP A 362 18.60 -8.35 11.22
CA ASP A 362 18.82 -9.23 12.36
C ASP A 362 18.57 -8.52 13.71
N ALA A 363 18.97 -7.24 13.84
CA ALA A 363 18.73 -6.44 15.04
C ALA A 363 17.23 -6.07 15.22
N LEU A 364 16.51 -5.85 14.12
CA LEU A 364 15.10 -5.44 14.15
C LEU A 364 14.13 -6.62 14.35
N GLN A 365 14.49 -7.82 13.85
CA GLN A 365 13.61 -8.99 13.85
C GLN A 365 12.98 -9.34 15.20
N PRO A 366 13.71 -9.32 16.35
CA PRO A 366 13.11 -9.60 17.66
C PRO A 366 11.98 -8.62 18.03
N HIS A 367 12.11 -7.34 17.69
CA HIS A 367 11.11 -6.31 17.97
C HIS A 367 9.83 -6.50 17.13
N LEU A 368 9.97 -6.96 15.87
CA LEU A 368 8.84 -7.28 15.00
C LEU A 368 8.07 -8.50 15.51
N LEU A 369 8.78 -9.58 15.93
CA LEU A 369 8.16 -10.77 16.51
C LEU A 369 7.49 -10.48 17.86
N ALA A 370 7.94 -9.47 18.59
CA ALA A 370 7.30 -8.98 19.81
C ALA A 370 6.05 -8.12 19.55
N GLY A 371 5.57 -8.05 18.31
CA GLY A 371 4.37 -7.31 17.92
C GLY A 371 4.63 -5.97 17.23
N GLY A 372 5.85 -5.72 16.80
CA GLY A 372 6.18 -4.53 16.01
C GLY A 372 5.57 -4.59 14.61
N ILE A 373 5.27 -3.42 14.05
CA ILE A 373 4.75 -3.23 12.70
C ILE A 373 5.88 -2.79 11.78
N LEU A 374 5.99 -3.44 10.61
CA LEU A 374 6.99 -3.11 9.61
C LEU A 374 6.39 -2.27 8.48
N ILE A 375 6.97 -1.10 8.25
CA ILE A 375 6.73 -0.30 7.06
C ILE A 375 8.02 -0.28 6.24
N SER A 376 7.94 -0.67 4.96
CA SER A 376 9.11 -0.72 4.08
C SER A 376 8.89 0.16 2.86
N ASP A 377 9.84 1.05 2.59
CA ASP A 377 9.87 1.82 1.34
C ASP A 377 10.44 0.99 0.18
N GLY A 378 10.47 1.57 -1.00
CA GLY A 378 11.13 0.99 -2.17
C GLY A 378 12.66 1.06 -2.11
N GLY A 379 13.30 0.75 -3.23
CA GLY A 379 14.75 0.73 -3.36
C GLY A 379 15.41 -0.53 -2.78
N GLU A 380 16.74 -0.62 -2.93
CA GLU A 380 17.50 -1.81 -2.56
C GLU A 380 17.42 -2.11 -1.06
N PHE A 381 17.48 -1.07 -0.20
CA PHE A 381 17.40 -1.24 1.25
C PHE A 381 16.03 -1.78 1.70
N GLY A 382 14.93 -1.26 1.14
CA GLY A 382 13.59 -1.78 1.40
C GLY A 382 13.41 -3.24 0.96
N GLN A 383 14.06 -3.65 -0.12
CA GLN A 383 14.04 -5.04 -0.59
C GLN A 383 14.77 -6.00 0.38
N TRP A 384 15.82 -5.54 1.06
CA TRP A 384 16.43 -6.32 2.14
C TRP A 384 15.46 -6.55 3.30
N ALA A 385 14.68 -5.52 3.67
CA ALA A 385 13.64 -5.67 4.67
C ALA A 385 12.57 -6.69 4.25
N GLN A 386 12.11 -6.62 2.99
CA GLN A 386 11.10 -7.56 2.47
C GLN A 386 11.61 -9.01 2.41
N ALA A 387 12.89 -9.23 2.14
CA ALA A 387 13.51 -10.55 2.05
C ALA A 387 13.78 -11.22 3.39
N ALA A 388 14.21 -10.42 4.38
CA ALA A 388 14.85 -10.93 5.59
C ALA A 388 14.01 -10.73 6.86
N LEU A 389 12.95 -9.90 6.82
CA LEU A 389 12.11 -9.62 7.98
C LEU A 389 10.75 -10.32 7.89
N GLU A 390 10.35 -10.89 9.00
CA GLU A 390 9.01 -11.41 9.23
C GLU A 390 8.29 -10.49 10.23
N ALA A 391 7.10 -10.01 9.85
CA ALA A 391 6.26 -9.19 10.70
C ALA A 391 4.81 -9.61 10.55
N PRO A 392 4.02 -9.73 11.66
CA PRO A 392 2.59 -10.05 11.61
C PRO A 392 1.80 -9.01 10.80
N ILE A 393 2.21 -7.74 10.88
CA ILE A 393 1.64 -6.63 10.14
C ILE A 393 2.77 -5.93 9.40
N ARG A 394 2.64 -5.85 8.09
CA ARG A 394 3.59 -5.11 7.24
C ARG A 394 2.86 -4.32 6.16
N LEU A 395 3.39 -3.16 5.83
CA LEU A 395 3.01 -2.37 4.66
C LEU A 395 4.27 -2.07 3.83
N ILE A 396 4.18 -2.31 2.54
CA ILE A 396 5.26 -2.01 1.60
C ILE A 396 4.83 -0.91 0.63
N ASN A 397 5.77 -0.36 -0.13
CA ASN A 397 5.53 0.72 -1.10
C ASN A 397 4.52 0.40 -2.22
N GLY A 398 4.11 -0.88 -2.35
CA GLY A 398 3.07 -1.31 -3.28
C GLY A 398 3.51 -1.45 -4.74
N PRO A 399 2.61 -1.99 -5.61
CA PRO A 399 2.93 -2.35 -6.99
C PRO A 399 3.24 -1.18 -7.93
N ALA A 400 2.91 0.05 -7.54
CA ALA A 400 3.24 1.25 -8.32
C ALA A 400 4.75 1.51 -8.44
N GLY A 401 5.56 0.98 -7.52
CA GLY A 401 7.01 1.18 -7.50
C GLY A 401 7.45 2.58 -7.10
N ALA A 402 6.55 3.40 -6.57
CA ALA A 402 6.90 4.70 -6.02
C ALA A 402 7.69 4.57 -4.72
N ILE A 403 8.50 5.59 -4.42
CA ILE A 403 9.28 5.71 -3.19
C ILE A 403 8.85 6.93 -2.38
N GLY A 404 9.23 6.98 -1.11
CA GLY A 404 9.00 8.12 -0.22
C GLY A 404 7.68 8.07 0.56
N GLY A 405 6.79 7.11 0.31
CA GLY A 405 5.50 6.99 1.00
C GLY A 405 5.57 6.36 2.40
N ALA A 406 6.70 5.78 2.80
CA ALA A 406 6.78 4.96 4.01
C ALA A 406 6.60 5.76 5.31
N ILE A 407 7.15 6.99 5.41
CA ILE A 407 6.99 7.81 6.61
C ILE A 407 5.53 8.18 6.86
N PRO A 408 4.80 8.82 5.92
CA PRO A 408 3.38 9.10 6.13
C PRO A 408 2.56 7.81 6.35
N ALA A 409 2.89 6.70 5.66
CA ALA A 409 2.23 5.42 5.90
C ALA A 409 2.42 4.92 7.33
N ALA A 410 3.62 5.10 7.91
CA ALA A 410 3.91 4.73 9.28
C ALA A 410 3.11 5.57 10.29
N LEU A 411 2.92 6.86 10.03
CA LEU A 411 2.09 7.71 10.88
C LEU A 411 0.64 7.21 10.92
N ALA A 412 0.08 6.86 9.77
CA ALA A 412 -1.25 6.29 9.71
C ALA A 412 -1.32 4.92 10.39
N ALA A 413 -0.34 4.04 10.17
CA ALA A 413 -0.27 2.74 10.84
C ALA A 413 -0.20 2.89 12.37
N LYS A 414 0.54 3.88 12.88
CA LYS A 414 0.60 4.15 14.33
C LYS A 414 -0.73 4.65 14.89
N LEU A 415 -1.53 5.38 14.12
CA LEU A 415 -2.89 5.76 14.51
C LEU A 415 -3.84 4.56 14.56
N VAL A 416 -3.70 3.60 13.63
CA VAL A 416 -4.50 2.36 13.61
C VAL A 416 -4.09 1.43 14.75
N TYR A 417 -2.79 1.33 15.04
CA TYR A 417 -2.20 0.41 16.02
C TYR A 417 -1.45 1.17 17.14
N PRO A 418 -2.15 1.94 17.98
CA PRO A 418 -1.51 2.87 18.93
C PRO A 418 -0.59 2.19 19.95
N ASN A 419 -0.84 0.94 20.29
CA ASN A 419 -0.08 0.20 21.30
C ASN A 419 1.11 -0.59 20.75
N HIS A 420 1.31 -0.58 19.41
CA HIS A 420 2.40 -1.31 18.77
C HIS A 420 3.52 -0.35 18.34
N PRO A 421 4.79 -0.71 18.50
CA PRO A 421 5.87 0.05 17.89
C PRO A 421 5.81 -0.09 16.36
N VAL A 422 6.02 1.02 15.65
CA VAL A 422 6.04 1.07 14.19
C VAL A 422 7.45 1.39 13.74
N PHE A 423 8.03 0.48 12.95
CA PHE A 423 9.37 0.59 12.39
C PHE A 423 9.31 0.84 10.89
N VAL A 424 10.07 1.82 10.43
CA VAL A 424 10.18 2.18 9.01
C VAL A 424 11.56 1.83 8.50
N MET A 425 11.63 1.01 7.45
CA MET A 425 12.87 0.72 6.72
C MET A 425 12.88 1.54 5.42
N VAL A 426 13.72 2.56 5.33
CA VAL A 426 13.75 3.52 4.23
C VAL A 426 15.19 3.85 3.82
N GLY A 427 15.48 3.89 2.51
CA GLY A 427 16.75 4.39 2.00
C GLY A 427 16.88 5.91 2.17
N ASP A 428 18.11 6.42 2.17
CA ASP A 428 18.41 7.85 2.34
C ASP A 428 17.76 8.73 1.26
N GLY A 429 17.75 8.30 0.01
CA GLY A 429 17.05 9.00 -1.07
C GLY A 429 15.54 9.06 -0.85
N ALA A 430 14.90 7.94 -0.50
CA ALA A 430 13.46 7.87 -0.26
C ALA A 430 13.03 8.65 1.00
N PHE A 431 13.87 8.69 2.06
CA PHE A 431 13.64 9.49 3.25
C PHE A 431 13.45 10.97 2.92
N GLY A 432 14.23 11.49 1.96
CA GLY A 432 14.18 12.89 1.54
C GLY A 432 12.82 13.36 1.03
N TYR A 433 11.97 12.47 0.51
CA TYR A 433 10.65 12.83 -0.04
C TYR A 433 9.70 13.40 1.01
N HIS A 434 9.59 12.74 2.16
CA HIS A 434 8.66 13.12 3.22
C HIS A 434 9.33 13.22 4.60
N ALA A 435 10.62 13.59 4.64
CA ALA A 435 11.35 13.78 5.89
C ALA A 435 10.65 14.75 6.85
N MET A 436 9.99 15.79 6.31
CA MET A 436 9.28 16.79 7.11
C MET A 436 8.00 16.26 7.75
N GLU A 437 7.52 15.06 7.40
CA GLU A 437 6.44 14.42 8.13
C GLU A 437 6.87 13.94 9.53
N MET A 438 8.16 13.95 9.83
CA MET A 438 8.64 13.80 11.21
C MET A 438 8.20 14.98 12.12
N ASP A 439 8.04 16.19 11.57
CA ASP A 439 7.40 17.31 12.26
C ASP A 439 5.90 17.05 12.49
N THR A 440 5.21 16.47 11.51
CA THR A 440 3.82 16.00 11.67
C THR A 440 3.72 14.98 12.81
N ALA A 441 4.64 14.01 12.84
CA ALA A 441 4.72 13.00 13.89
C ALA A 441 4.85 13.64 15.29
N LEU A 442 5.72 14.62 15.42
CA LEU A 442 5.94 15.37 16.68
C LEU A 442 4.70 16.18 17.08
N ARG A 443 4.13 16.94 16.14
CA ARG A 443 2.96 17.78 16.37
C ARG A 443 1.78 17.01 16.92
N TYR A 444 1.60 15.76 16.47
CA TYR A 444 0.45 14.93 16.86
C TYR A 444 0.78 13.81 17.86
N ASN A 445 2.02 13.77 18.37
CA ASN A 445 2.50 12.74 19.28
C ASN A 445 2.29 11.32 18.70
N ILE A 446 2.80 11.11 17.49
CA ILE A 446 2.71 9.84 16.75
C ILE A 446 4.12 9.22 16.70
N PRO A 447 4.59 8.50 17.75
CA PRO A 447 5.94 7.97 17.79
C PRO A 447 6.10 6.82 16.79
N VAL A 448 6.96 7.03 15.80
CA VAL A 448 7.43 6.04 14.83
C VAL A 448 8.95 5.99 14.85
N ILE A 449 9.55 4.85 14.53
CA ILE A 449 11.00 4.67 14.53
C ILE A 449 11.44 4.47 13.09
N VAL A 450 12.07 5.48 12.52
CA VAL A 450 12.55 5.47 11.13
C VAL A 450 14.02 5.05 11.13
N ILE A 451 14.31 3.93 10.45
CA ILE A 451 15.64 3.41 10.23
C ILE A 451 16.05 3.77 8.80
N VAL A 452 16.97 4.73 8.68
CA VAL A 452 17.48 5.18 7.39
C VAL A 452 18.71 4.35 7.04
N GLY A 453 18.62 3.54 6.01
CA GLY A 453 19.76 2.87 5.39
C GLY A 453 20.48 3.86 4.48
N ASN A 454 21.54 4.51 5.01
CA ASN A 454 22.25 5.59 4.34
C ASN A 454 23.52 5.05 3.66
N ASP A 455 23.40 4.70 2.38
CA ASP A 455 24.53 4.33 1.52
C ASP A 455 25.03 5.50 0.66
N ALA A 456 24.43 6.67 0.80
CA ALA A 456 24.70 7.88 0.03
C ALA A 456 24.48 7.69 -1.48
N ARG A 457 23.39 6.98 -1.86
CA ARG A 457 23.10 6.66 -3.25
C ARG A 457 21.60 6.52 -3.55
N TRP A 458 21.25 6.81 -4.78
CA TRP A 458 20.09 6.22 -5.45
C TRP A 458 20.48 4.78 -5.85
N ASN A 459 20.56 3.89 -4.86
CA ASN A 459 21.26 2.62 -5.05
C ASN A 459 20.61 1.69 -6.08
N ALA A 460 19.29 1.73 -6.25
CA ALA A 460 18.62 0.95 -7.29
C ALA A 460 19.09 1.38 -8.69
N GLU A 461 19.12 2.69 -8.95
CA GLU A 461 19.60 3.29 -10.20
C GLU A 461 21.10 3.06 -10.38
N TYR A 462 21.88 3.21 -9.31
CA TYR A 462 23.31 2.92 -9.33
C TYR A 462 23.60 1.47 -9.76
N GLN A 463 22.93 0.51 -9.15
CA GLN A 463 23.08 -0.92 -9.50
C GLN A 463 22.66 -1.20 -10.94
N LEU A 464 21.59 -0.56 -11.42
CA LEU A 464 21.15 -0.68 -12.82
C LEU A 464 22.18 -0.11 -13.79
N GLN A 465 22.71 1.09 -13.50
CA GLN A 465 23.76 1.71 -14.33
C GLN A 465 25.01 0.84 -14.37
N CYS A 466 25.49 0.34 -13.21
CA CYS A 466 26.62 -0.59 -13.15
C CYS A 466 26.39 -1.83 -13.99
N LYS A 467 25.21 -2.43 -13.91
CA LYS A 467 24.87 -3.66 -14.64
C LYS A 467 24.75 -3.42 -16.16
N GLN A 468 24.16 -2.31 -16.57
CA GLN A 468 23.85 -2.04 -17.99
C GLN A 468 25.02 -1.39 -18.72
N TYR A 469 25.76 -0.51 -18.05
CA TYR A 469 26.75 0.36 -18.69
C TYR A 469 28.16 0.21 -18.14
N GLY A 470 28.33 -0.45 -16.99
CA GLY A 470 29.62 -0.61 -16.31
C GLY A 470 29.85 0.44 -15.23
N LEU A 471 30.78 0.13 -14.31
CA LEU A 471 31.09 0.94 -13.13
C LEU A 471 31.57 2.35 -13.49
N ASP A 472 32.32 2.50 -14.60
CA ASP A 472 32.85 3.77 -15.08
C ASP A 472 31.79 4.67 -15.74
N ARG A 473 30.56 4.20 -15.82
CA ARG A 473 29.44 4.87 -16.48
C ARG A 473 28.29 5.22 -15.54
N THR A 474 28.50 5.12 -14.23
CA THR A 474 27.52 5.62 -13.25
C THR A 474 27.52 7.16 -13.27
N TYR A 475 26.31 7.76 -13.25
CA TYR A 475 26.15 9.21 -13.35
C TYR A 475 24.97 9.68 -12.50
N GLU A 476 25.19 10.71 -11.66
CA GLU A 476 24.18 11.37 -10.82
C GLU A 476 23.36 10.41 -9.93
N SER A 477 23.91 9.25 -9.59
CA SER A 477 23.29 8.27 -8.70
C SER A 477 23.91 8.25 -7.30
N GLU A 478 24.92 9.07 -7.04
CA GLU A 478 25.51 9.27 -5.72
C GLU A 478 24.87 10.43 -4.98
N LEU A 479 24.68 10.29 -3.68
CA LEU A 479 24.19 11.31 -2.76
C LEU A 479 25.27 11.67 -1.75
N ARG A 480 24.99 12.66 -0.90
CA ARG A 480 25.83 12.98 0.25
C ARG A 480 25.42 12.11 1.44
N ARG A 481 26.37 11.76 2.31
CA ARG A 481 26.08 11.16 3.62
C ARG A 481 25.49 12.19 4.56
N THR A 482 24.20 12.49 4.35
CA THR A 482 23.47 13.48 5.12
C THR A 482 23.16 12.93 6.53
N ARG A 483 23.27 13.81 7.53
CA ARG A 483 22.96 13.52 8.93
C ARG A 483 21.45 13.67 9.18
N TYR A 484 20.67 12.71 8.70
CA TYR A 484 19.20 12.70 8.85
C TYR A 484 18.77 12.58 10.32
N ASP A 485 19.57 11.93 11.16
CA ASP A 485 19.44 11.93 12.62
C ASP A 485 19.42 13.34 13.19
N GLN A 486 20.34 14.22 12.74
CA GLN A 486 20.39 15.62 13.18
C GLN A 486 19.19 16.43 12.67
N VAL A 487 18.67 16.13 11.48
CA VAL A 487 17.44 16.77 10.96
C VAL A 487 16.29 16.50 11.92
N VAL A 488 16.07 15.23 12.30
CA VAL A 488 14.96 14.85 13.19
C VAL A 488 15.19 15.38 14.61
N SER A 489 16.44 15.36 15.12
CA SER A 489 16.78 16.00 16.40
C SER A 489 16.50 17.50 16.38
N GLY A 490 16.82 18.18 15.28
CA GLY A 490 16.55 19.62 15.11
C GLY A 490 15.05 19.96 15.10
N LEU A 491 14.20 19.04 14.71
CA LEU A 491 12.74 19.16 14.81
C LEU A 491 12.21 18.89 16.22
N GLY A 492 13.03 18.32 17.13
CA GLY A 492 12.64 17.95 18.50
C GLY A 492 12.40 16.46 18.70
N GLY A 493 12.65 15.62 17.70
CA GLY A 493 12.59 14.15 17.79
C GLY A 493 13.88 13.53 18.34
N TYR A 494 13.90 12.21 18.41
CA TYR A 494 15.09 11.43 18.74
C TYR A 494 15.91 11.15 17.48
N GLY A 495 17.19 11.47 17.45
CA GLY A 495 18.07 11.19 16.32
C GLY A 495 19.37 10.56 16.76
N GLU A 496 19.80 9.48 16.10
CA GLU A 496 21.06 8.79 16.40
C GLU A 496 21.74 8.30 15.11
N LEU A 497 23.07 8.53 14.99
CA LEU A 497 23.91 7.98 13.95
C LEU A 497 24.50 6.64 14.40
N VAL A 498 24.37 5.62 13.55
CA VAL A 498 24.94 4.30 13.78
C VAL A 498 25.94 3.98 12.67
N GLU A 499 27.19 3.74 13.06
CA GLU A 499 28.31 3.40 12.17
C GLU A 499 28.89 2.00 12.45
N HIS A 500 28.51 1.38 13.57
CA HIS A 500 28.98 0.05 13.98
C HIS A 500 27.80 -0.90 14.24
N PRO A 501 27.82 -2.13 13.71
CA PRO A 501 26.73 -3.11 13.89
C PRO A 501 26.40 -3.39 15.37
N ASP A 502 27.42 -3.43 16.23
CA ASP A 502 27.24 -3.74 17.65
C ASP A 502 26.46 -2.62 18.41
N THR A 503 26.30 -1.45 17.81
CA THR A 503 25.51 -0.33 18.38
C THR A 503 24.07 -0.28 17.86
N LEU A 504 23.70 -1.12 16.89
CA LEU A 504 22.35 -1.15 16.29
C LEU A 504 21.25 -1.47 17.33
N THR A 505 21.38 -2.60 18.01
CA THR A 505 20.38 -3.01 19.02
C THR A 505 20.26 -1.98 20.15
N PRO A 506 21.36 -1.49 20.77
CA PRO A 506 21.26 -0.43 21.76
C PRO A 506 20.63 0.88 21.23
N ALA A 507 20.87 1.25 19.96
CA ALA A 507 20.25 2.42 19.35
C ALA A 507 18.74 2.25 19.16
N LEU A 508 18.30 1.08 18.71
CA LEU A 508 16.87 0.74 18.62
C LEU A 508 16.19 0.80 19.98
N GLU A 509 16.81 0.24 21.02
CA GLU A 509 16.28 0.27 22.38
C GLU A 509 16.14 1.69 22.93
N ARG A 510 17.15 2.56 22.70
CA ARG A 510 17.07 3.98 23.08
C ARG A 510 15.99 4.73 22.32
N ALA A 511 15.87 4.50 21.03
CA ALA A 511 14.82 5.10 20.21
C ALA A 511 13.41 4.70 20.70
N ILE A 512 13.20 3.40 20.99
CA ILE A 512 11.95 2.90 21.58
C ILE A 512 11.68 3.56 22.95
N ALA A 513 12.68 3.56 23.83
CA ALA A 513 12.57 4.11 25.17
C ALA A 513 12.33 5.63 25.20
N SER A 514 12.73 6.36 24.16
CA SER A 514 12.51 7.80 24.05
C SER A 514 11.03 8.18 24.00
N GLY A 515 10.17 7.29 23.47
CA GLY A 515 8.76 7.57 23.24
C GLY A 515 8.50 8.68 22.20
N LEU A 516 9.54 9.15 21.52
CA LEU A 516 9.47 10.21 20.52
C LEU A 516 9.47 9.64 19.09
N PRO A 517 9.00 10.39 18.11
CA PRO A 517 9.35 10.14 16.71
C PRO A 517 10.87 10.11 16.56
N ALA A 518 11.42 9.01 16.02
CA ALA A 518 12.85 8.73 16.05
C ALA A 518 13.42 8.48 14.65
N CYS A 519 14.68 8.90 14.43
CA CYS A 519 15.47 8.59 13.25
C CYS A 519 16.80 7.93 13.65
N ILE A 520 16.96 6.67 13.29
CA ILE A 520 18.24 5.97 13.38
C ILE A 520 18.88 6.01 11.99
N ASN A 521 19.88 6.86 11.81
CA ASN A 521 20.61 7.02 10.56
C ASN A 521 21.78 6.04 10.53
N VAL A 522 21.65 4.95 9.79
CA VAL A 522 22.66 3.88 9.75
C VAL A 522 23.52 4.03 8.50
N SER A 523 24.84 4.18 8.70
CA SER A 523 25.82 4.19 7.61
C SER A 523 26.00 2.76 7.08
N ILE A 524 25.44 2.48 5.90
CA ILE A 524 25.46 1.14 5.30
C ILE A 524 26.32 1.07 4.05
N GLU A 525 26.67 -0.14 3.62
CA GLU A 525 27.15 -0.40 2.27
C GLU A 525 25.98 -0.39 1.25
N GLY A 526 26.29 0.03 0.02
CA GLY A 526 25.33 0.00 -1.09
C GLY A 526 25.10 -1.43 -1.62
N ALA A 527 24.56 -2.32 -0.79
CA ALA A 527 24.28 -3.69 -1.18
C ALA A 527 23.11 -3.77 -2.15
N ALA A 528 23.26 -4.53 -3.25
CA ALA A 528 22.15 -4.84 -4.15
C ALA A 528 21.10 -5.70 -3.43
N ALA A 529 19.82 -5.57 -3.82
CA ALA A 529 18.74 -6.39 -3.29
C ALA A 529 19.04 -7.89 -3.44
N PRO A 530 18.59 -8.73 -2.49
CA PRO A 530 18.82 -10.17 -2.58
C PRO A 530 18.04 -10.78 -3.75
N VAL A 531 18.69 -11.72 -4.45
CA VAL A 531 18.09 -12.51 -5.52
C VAL A 531 18.09 -13.97 -5.07
N PHE A 532 17.00 -14.66 -5.28
CA PHE A 532 16.81 -16.07 -4.94
C PHE A 532 16.71 -16.88 -6.24
N ASN A 533 17.84 -17.55 -6.62
CA ASN A 533 17.96 -18.39 -7.81
C ASN A 533 18.23 -19.83 -7.39
#